data_6ff161f45e8ebe6921ef7dec745e74d7
#
_entry.id   6ff161f45e8ebe6921ef7dec745e74d7
#
_cell.length_a   1.000
_cell.length_b   1.000
_cell.length_c   1.000
_cell.angle_alpha   90.00
_cell.angle_beta   90.00
_cell.angle_gamma   90.00
#
_symmetry.space_group_name_H-M   'P 1'
#
loop_
_entity.id
_entity.type
_entity.pdbx_description
1 polymer ?
#
loop_
_entity_poly.entity_id
_entity_poly.type
_entity_poly.pdbx_seq_one_letter_code
_entity_poly.pdbx_strand_id
1 'polypeptide(L)'
;QCTCGRRGCWERYASASALTRETKAAMQADKNTIMWKMTQDIDHVNAKLAFDAAAKGDETARKVIDSWIEYVGVGIANVINTFEPEVICIGGGVSNQGEVLLAPVRAYAENETRNITTGKFPVICACQLHNDAGVIGAAALGSSI
;
A
#
# COMPACT_ATOMS: atom_id res chain seq x y z
N GLN A 1 11.62 11.14 8.82
CA GLN A 1 11.41 12.45 8.21
C GLN A 1 10.79 12.28 6.81
N CYS A 2 9.83 13.14 6.44
CA CYS A 2 9.21 13.21 5.13
C CYS A 2 9.90 14.28 4.26
N THR A 3 9.80 14.14 2.93
CA THR A 3 10.28 15.15 1.97
C THR A 3 9.61 16.52 2.15
N CYS A 4 8.39 16.56 2.73
CA CYS A 4 7.69 17.80 3.11
C CYS A 4 8.29 18.50 4.35
N GLY A 5 9.39 18.00 4.93
CA GLY A 5 10.05 18.51 6.12
C GLY A 5 9.50 18.02 7.46
N ARG A 6 8.30 17.45 7.49
CA ARG A 6 7.65 16.93 8.71
C ARG A 6 8.13 15.52 9.07
N ARG A 7 7.71 15.05 10.27
CA ARG A 7 7.88 13.67 10.71
C ARG A 7 6.51 13.00 10.89
N GLY A 8 6.45 11.67 10.70
CA GLY A 8 5.24 10.88 10.93
C GLY A 8 4.17 11.01 9.84
N CYS A 9 4.51 11.53 8.65
CA CYS A 9 3.57 11.55 7.53
C CYS A 9 3.22 10.13 7.10
N TRP A 10 1.92 9.85 6.92
CA TRP A 10 1.43 8.53 6.50
C TRP A 10 2.13 8.00 5.25
N GLU A 11 2.39 8.85 4.27
CA GLU A 11 3.13 8.50 3.04
C GLU A 11 4.48 7.81 3.35
N ARG A 12 5.16 8.18 4.45
CA ARG A 12 6.45 7.57 4.84
C ARG A 12 6.33 6.15 5.36
N TYR A 13 5.13 5.66 5.61
CA TYR A 13 4.85 4.31 6.07
C TYR A 13 4.08 3.49 5.04
N ALA A 14 3.15 4.10 4.30
CA ALA A 14 2.19 3.43 3.44
C ALA A 14 2.46 3.56 1.93
N SER A 15 3.49 4.30 1.50
CA SER A 15 3.82 4.41 0.08
C SER A 15 4.60 3.20 -0.45
N ALA A 16 4.65 3.05 -1.79
CA ALA A 16 5.52 2.09 -2.46
C ALA A 16 7.01 2.32 -2.13
N SER A 17 7.43 3.58 -1.97
CA SER A 17 8.79 3.93 -1.53
C SER A 17 9.07 3.48 -0.11
N ALA A 18 8.07 3.55 0.78
CA ALA A 18 8.17 3.01 2.12
C ALA A 18 8.37 1.49 2.08
N LEU A 19 7.54 0.77 1.33
CA LEU A 19 7.68 -0.68 1.16
C LEU A 19 9.07 -1.06 0.63
N THR A 20 9.57 -0.37 -0.39
CA THR A 20 10.93 -0.58 -0.92
C THR A 20 12.00 -0.37 0.14
N ARG A 21 11.90 0.69 0.93
CA ARG A 21 12.84 0.98 2.02
C ARG A 21 12.83 -0.12 3.10
N GLU A 22 11.65 -0.52 3.55
CA GLU A 22 11.52 -1.57 4.57
C GLU A 22 11.99 -2.93 4.04
N THR A 23 11.75 -3.23 2.76
CA THR A 23 12.28 -4.43 2.10
C THR A 23 13.81 -4.44 2.11
N LYS A 24 14.44 -3.32 1.74
CA LYS A 24 15.91 -3.18 1.81
C LYS A 24 16.44 -3.39 3.23
N ALA A 25 15.79 -2.77 4.22
CA ALA A 25 16.18 -2.90 5.62
C ALA A 25 16.04 -4.35 6.13
N ALA A 26 14.95 -5.03 5.79
CA ALA A 26 14.73 -6.43 6.14
C ALA A 26 15.77 -7.37 5.49
N MET A 27 16.10 -7.15 4.21
CA MET A 27 17.17 -7.88 3.53
C MET A 27 18.54 -7.67 4.18
N GLN A 28 18.82 -6.46 4.64
CA GLN A 28 20.09 -6.18 5.34
C GLN A 28 20.16 -6.88 6.69
N ALA A 29 19.04 -7.00 7.40
CA ALA A 29 18.92 -7.67 8.69
C ALA A 29 18.94 -9.19 8.57
N ASP A 30 18.32 -9.75 7.52
CA ASP A 30 18.27 -11.20 7.25
C ASP A 30 19.03 -11.55 5.96
N LYS A 31 20.20 -12.19 6.12
CA LYS A 31 21.01 -12.64 4.99
C LYS A 31 20.53 -13.94 4.35
N ASN A 32 19.56 -14.62 4.99
CA ASN A 32 19.04 -15.91 4.52
C ASN A 32 17.78 -15.75 3.66
N THR A 33 17.14 -14.56 3.64
CA THR A 33 15.98 -14.32 2.79
C THR A 33 16.27 -14.60 1.32
N ILE A 34 15.30 -15.23 0.64
CA ILE A 34 15.43 -15.53 -0.80
C ILE A 34 15.46 -14.26 -1.66
N MET A 35 15.06 -13.13 -1.13
CA MET A 35 15.09 -11.82 -1.83
C MET A 35 16.49 -11.50 -2.37
N TRP A 36 17.56 -11.91 -1.68
CA TRP A 36 18.94 -11.77 -2.16
C TRP A 36 19.24 -12.56 -3.44
N LYS A 37 18.49 -13.66 -3.68
CA LYS A 37 18.63 -14.45 -4.91
C LYS A 37 17.72 -13.95 -6.04
N MET A 38 16.77 -13.07 -5.72
CA MET A 38 15.76 -12.57 -6.66
C MET A 38 16.10 -11.20 -7.22
N THR A 39 17.11 -10.52 -6.68
CA THR A 39 17.61 -9.23 -7.17
C THR A 39 19.12 -9.31 -7.43
N GLN A 40 19.61 -8.45 -8.32
CA GLN A 40 21.05 -8.37 -8.61
C GLN A 40 21.83 -7.75 -7.44
N ASP A 41 21.26 -6.71 -6.84
CA ASP A 41 21.82 -6.02 -5.68
C ASP A 41 20.72 -5.24 -4.93
N ILE A 42 21.11 -4.61 -3.83
CA ILE A 42 20.21 -3.86 -2.96
C ILE A 42 19.61 -2.62 -3.65
N ASP A 43 20.28 -2.06 -4.65
CA ASP A 43 19.83 -0.85 -5.33
C ASP A 43 18.69 -1.13 -6.32
N HIS A 44 18.61 -2.35 -6.83
CA HIS A 44 17.55 -2.83 -7.72
C HIS A 44 16.28 -3.32 -6.99
N VAL A 45 16.27 -3.28 -5.66
CA VAL A 45 15.08 -3.62 -4.85
C VAL A 45 13.96 -2.62 -5.14
N ASN A 46 12.78 -3.15 -5.40
CA ASN A 46 11.53 -2.40 -5.61
C ASN A 46 10.40 -2.99 -4.75
N ALA A 47 9.24 -2.30 -4.74
CA ALA A 47 8.09 -2.72 -3.94
C ALA A 47 7.53 -4.10 -4.32
N LYS A 48 7.72 -4.57 -5.56
CA LYS A 48 7.23 -5.86 -6.03
C LYS A 48 8.02 -7.03 -5.45
N LEU A 49 9.32 -6.84 -5.18
CA LEU A 49 10.22 -7.92 -4.74
C LEU A 49 9.71 -8.61 -3.47
N ALA A 50 9.21 -7.85 -2.49
CA ALA A 50 8.68 -8.43 -1.25
C ALA A 50 7.46 -9.32 -1.53
N PHE A 51 6.53 -8.89 -2.38
CA PHE A 51 5.37 -9.69 -2.77
C PHE A 51 5.78 -10.98 -3.50
N ASP A 52 6.70 -10.89 -4.45
CA ASP A 52 7.19 -12.05 -5.20
C ASP A 52 7.92 -13.07 -4.30
N ALA A 53 8.66 -12.60 -3.29
CA ALA A 53 9.34 -13.45 -2.33
C ALA A 53 8.36 -14.09 -1.32
N ALA A 54 7.41 -13.32 -0.81
CA ALA A 54 6.38 -13.83 0.08
C ALA A 54 5.51 -14.90 -0.60
N ALA A 55 5.18 -14.72 -1.88
CA ALA A 55 4.48 -15.72 -2.68
C ALA A 55 5.26 -17.05 -2.82
N LYS A 56 6.58 -17.02 -2.64
CA LYS A 56 7.47 -18.19 -2.61
C LYS A 56 7.72 -18.71 -1.18
N GLY A 57 7.02 -18.20 -0.18
CA GLY A 57 7.10 -18.65 1.20
C GLY A 57 8.19 -17.96 2.04
N ASP A 58 8.74 -16.84 1.59
CA ASP A 58 9.75 -16.10 2.38
C ASP A 58 9.08 -15.37 3.55
N GLU A 59 9.42 -15.77 4.77
CA GLU A 59 8.85 -15.23 6.01
C GLU A 59 9.28 -13.79 6.28
N THR A 60 10.51 -13.43 5.89
CA THR A 60 11.02 -12.07 6.06
C THR A 60 10.28 -11.09 5.16
N ALA A 61 10.06 -11.47 3.90
CA ALA A 61 9.26 -10.69 2.96
C ALA A 61 7.80 -10.57 3.42
N ARG A 62 7.20 -11.67 3.93
CA ARG A 62 5.83 -11.65 4.44
C ARG A 62 5.67 -10.66 5.58
N LYS A 63 6.56 -10.67 6.57
CA LYS A 63 6.52 -9.72 7.69
C LYS A 63 6.60 -8.26 7.23
N VAL A 64 7.41 -7.98 6.22
CA VAL A 64 7.50 -6.64 5.63
C VAL A 64 6.17 -6.22 5.01
N ILE A 65 5.53 -7.12 4.24
CA ILE A 65 4.23 -6.85 3.62
C ILE A 65 3.14 -6.66 4.67
N ASP A 66 3.06 -7.56 5.66
CA ASP A 66 2.05 -7.51 6.71
C ASP A 66 2.10 -6.17 7.47
N SER A 67 3.30 -5.76 7.88
CA SER A 67 3.50 -4.46 8.54
C SER A 67 3.14 -3.27 7.64
N TRP A 68 3.47 -3.34 6.34
CA TRP A 68 3.13 -2.28 5.40
C TRP A 68 1.62 -2.21 5.14
N ILE A 69 0.94 -3.36 5.02
CA ILE A 69 -0.52 -3.44 4.88
C ILE A 69 -1.24 -2.82 6.09
N GLU A 70 -0.72 -3.03 7.30
CA GLU A 70 -1.21 -2.37 8.51
C GLU A 70 -1.23 -0.86 8.35
N TYR A 71 -0.11 -0.24 7.93
CA TYR A 71 -0.05 1.21 7.72
C TYR A 71 -0.99 1.71 6.61
N VAL A 72 -1.16 0.95 5.54
CA VAL A 72 -2.14 1.26 4.50
C VAL A 72 -3.55 1.19 5.07
N GLY A 73 -3.87 0.10 5.78
CA GLY A 73 -5.17 -0.13 6.39
C GLY A 73 -5.57 0.92 7.42
N VAL A 74 -4.63 1.32 8.30
CA VAL A 74 -4.83 2.43 9.26
C VAL A 74 -5.24 3.72 8.56
N GLY A 75 -4.54 4.08 7.49
CA GLY A 75 -4.89 5.30 6.74
C GLY A 75 -6.24 5.21 6.07
N ILE A 76 -6.57 4.05 5.49
CA ILE A 76 -7.89 3.81 4.87
C ILE A 76 -9.00 3.86 5.93
N ALA A 77 -8.81 3.22 7.08
CA ALA A 77 -9.77 3.29 8.18
C ALA A 77 -9.99 4.73 8.66
N ASN A 78 -8.93 5.54 8.74
CA ASN A 78 -9.05 6.96 9.08
C ASN A 78 -9.86 7.73 8.02
N VAL A 79 -9.67 7.45 6.73
CA VAL A 79 -10.46 8.05 5.65
C VAL A 79 -11.93 7.64 5.77
N ILE A 80 -12.20 6.37 6.03
CA ILE A 80 -13.58 5.87 6.21
C ILE A 80 -14.23 6.54 7.41
N ASN A 81 -13.56 6.54 8.56
CA ASN A 81 -14.09 7.12 9.80
C ASN A 81 -14.31 8.65 9.72
N THR A 82 -13.61 9.34 8.80
CA THR A 82 -13.72 10.81 8.64
C THR A 82 -14.75 11.21 7.60
N PHE A 83 -14.79 10.48 6.47
CA PHE A 83 -15.55 10.91 5.28
C PHE A 83 -16.69 9.97 4.88
N GLU A 84 -16.73 8.74 5.40
CA GLU A 84 -17.67 7.69 5.00
C GLU A 84 -17.87 7.59 3.47
N PRO A 85 -16.81 7.45 2.67
CA PRO A 85 -16.95 7.40 1.21
C PRO A 85 -17.64 6.09 0.79
N GLU A 86 -18.36 6.12 -0.32
CA GLU A 86 -18.96 4.90 -0.90
C GLU A 86 -17.90 3.99 -1.53
N VAL A 87 -16.83 4.58 -2.11
CA VAL A 87 -15.78 3.87 -2.82
C VAL A 87 -14.41 4.45 -2.48
N ILE A 88 -13.44 3.57 -2.25
CA ILE A 88 -12.02 3.92 -2.13
C ILE A 88 -11.25 3.16 -3.21
N CYS A 89 -10.63 3.89 -4.14
CA CYS A 89 -9.78 3.31 -5.17
C CYS A 89 -8.31 3.41 -4.79
N ILE A 90 -7.61 2.27 -4.76
CA ILE A 90 -6.16 2.21 -4.52
C ILE A 90 -5.44 2.21 -5.88
N GLY A 91 -4.62 3.22 -6.11
CA GLY A 91 -3.85 3.39 -7.34
C GLY A 91 -2.35 3.18 -7.15
N GLY A 92 -1.59 3.41 -8.23
CA GLY A 92 -0.14 3.24 -8.27
C GLY A 92 0.32 1.81 -8.57
N GLY A 93 1.63 1.63 -8.78
CA GLY A 93 2.19 0.34 -9.24
C GLY A 93 1.95 -0.84 -8.29
N VAL A 94 1.79 -0.57 -6.98
CA VAL A 94 1.54 -1.64 -5.99
C VAL A 94 0.11 -2.19 -6.10
N SER A 95 -0.85 -1.42 -6.60
CA SER A 95 -2.24 -1.90 -6.80
C SER A 95 -2.34 -3.06 -7.80
N ASN A 96 -1.33 -3.25 -8.65
CA ASN A 96 -1.23 -4.39 -9.55
C ASN A 96 -1.09 -5.76 -8.84
N GLN A 97 -0.85 -5.78 -7.52
CA GLN A 97 -0.88 -6.99 -6.72
C GLN A 97 -2.30 -7.56 -6.54
N GLY A 98 -3.33 -6.80 -6.92
CA GLY A 98 -4.71 -7.26 -6.90
C GLY A 98 -5.18 -7.70 -5.51
N GLU A 99 -5.84 -8.85 -5.43
CA GLU A 99 -6.42 -9.34 -4.17
C GLU A 99 -5.38 -9.70 -3.10
N VAL A 100 -4.14 -9.99 -3.48
CA VAL A 100 -3.04 -10.21 -2.51
C VAL A 100 -2.82 -8.96 -1.63
N LEU A 101 -3.03 -7.78 -2.21
CA LEU A 101 -3.02 -6.50 -1.50
C LEU A 101 -4.40 -6.15 -0.93
N LEU A 102 -5.44 -6.21 -1.76
CA LEU A 102 -6.75 -5.64 -1.43
C LEU A 102 -7.47 -6.40 -0.34
N ALA A 103 -7.41 -7.74 -0.34
CA ALA A 103 -8.12 -8.54 0.65
C ALA A 103 -7.64 -8.25 2.09
N PRO A 104 -6.33 -8.29 2.42
CA PRO A 104 -5.88 -7.97 3.76
C PRO A 104 -6.07 -6.50 4.14
N VAL A 105 -5.98 -5.57 3.19
CA VAL A 105 -6.26 -4.14 3.44
C VAL A 105 -7.73 -3.93 3.81
N ARG A 106 -8.67 -4.60 3.11
CA ARG A 106 -10.10 -4.55 3.45
C ARG A 106 -10.35 -5.10 4.85
N ALA A 107 -9.80 -6.29 5.15
CA ALA A 107 -9.97 -6.93 6.44
C ALA A 107 -9.44 -6.05 7.59
N TYR A 108 -8.29 -5.40 7.39
CA TYR A 108 -7.73 -4.48 8.38
C TYR A 108 -8.62 -3.24 8.56
N ALA A 109 -8.99 -2.61 7.45
CA ALA A 109 -9.82 -1.41 7.48
C ALA A 109 -11.19 -1.66 8.12
N GLU A 110 -11.81 -2.82 7.85
CA GLU A 110 -13.09 -3.21 8.43
C GLU A 110 -12.98 -3.38 9.97
N ASN A 111 -11.91 -4.00 10.45
CA ASN A 111 -11.64 -4.16 11.88
C ASN A 111 -11.46 -2.83 12.61
N GLU A 112 -10.82 -1.85 11.97
CA GLU A 112 -10.49 -0.56 12.55
C GLU A 112 -11.55 0.52 12.32
N THR A 113 -12.54 0.23 11.47
CA THR A 113 -13.63 1.16 11.20
C THR A 113 -14.75 0.96 12.22
N ARG A 114 -15.22 2.06 12.80
CA ARG A 114 -16.26 2.07 13.81
C ARG A 114 -17.37 3.06 13.46
N ASN A 115 -18.62 2.68 13.81
CA ASN A 115 -19.78 3.58 13.74
C ASN A 115 -20.04 4.17 12.35
N ILE A 116 -20.08 3.31 11.31
CA ILE A 116 -20.50 3.76 9.98
C ILE A 116 -21.97 4.18 10.04
N THR A 117 -22.23 5.45 9.83
CA THR A 117 -23.58 6.05 9.93
C THR A 117 -24.50 5.55 8.83
N THR A 118 -23.93 5.30 7.64
CA THR A 118 -24.66 4.77 6.48
C THR A 118 -25.01 3.29 6.61
N GLY A 119 -24.42 2.59 7.58
CA GLY A 119 -24.55 1.14 7.77
C GLY A 119 -23.93 0.28 6.67
N LYS A 120 -23.14 0.90 5.75
CA LYS A 120 -22.48 0.21 4.64
C LYS A 120 -20.98 0.50 4.64
N PHE A 121 -20.18 -0.57 4.68
CA PHE A 121 -18.73 -0.46 4.49
C PHE A 121 -18.44 -0.11 3.02
N PRO A 122 -17.46 0.80 2.75
CA PRO A 122 -17.14 1.23 1.40
C PRO A 122 -16.58 0.09 0.54
N VAL A 123 -16.77 0.21 -0.76
CA VAL A 123 -16.07 -0.65 -1.72
C VAL A 123 -14.62 -0.21 -1.81
N ILE A 124 -13.68 -1.09 -1.45
CA ILE A 124 -12.25 -0.85 -1.61
C ILE A 124 -11.75 -1.67 -2.80
N CYS A 125 -11.28 -1.02 -3.85
CA CYS A 125 -10.87 -1.66 -5.10
C CYS A 125 -9.58 -1.05 -5.68
N ALA A 126 -8.97 -1.71 -6.69
CA ALA A 126 -7.89 -1.11 -7.45
C ALA A 126 -8.44 -0.08 -8.46
N CYS A 127 -7.67 0.98 -8.71
CA CYS A 127 -7.97 1.92 -9.78
C CYS A 127 -7.92 1.22 -11.14
N GLN A 128 -8.97 1.32 -11.95
CA GLN A 128 -9.00 0.76 -13.30
C GLN A 128 -8.01 1.45 -14.25
N LEU A 129 -7.74 2.73 -14.03
CA LEU A 129 -6.80 3.53 -14.81
C LEU A 129 -5.34 3.43 -14.30
N HIS A 130 -5.07 2.55 -13.34
CA HIS A 130 -3.74 2.31 -12.75
C HIS A 130 -2.98 3.61 -12.42
N ASN A 131 -1.78 3.81 -12.98
CA ASN A 131 -0.97 5.02 -12.75
C ASN A 131 -1.54 6.28 -13.41
N ASP A 132 -2.38 6.14 -14.41
CA ASP A 132 -2.93 7.26 -15.18
C ASP A 132 -4.14 7.90 -14.50
N ALA A 133 -4.69 7.26 -13.46
CA ALA A 133 -5.87 7.73 -12.73
C ALA A 133 -5.72 9.18 -12.22
N GLY A 134 -4.54 9.52 -11.70
CA GLY A 134 -4.28 10.86 -11.18
C GLY A 134 -4.23 11.93 -12.27
N VAL A 135 -3.59 11.64 -13.39
CA VAL A 135 -3.46 12.57 -14.53
C VAL A 135 -4.82 12.78 -15.21
N ILE A 136 -5.54 11.68 -15.45
CA ILE A 136 -6.87 11.73 -16.07
C ILE A 136 -7.87 12.44 -15.15
N GLY A 137 -7.83 12.16 -13.85
CA GLY A 137 -8.68 12.82 -12.87
C GLY A 137 -8.43 14.33 -12.79
N ALA A 138 -7.16 14.74 -12.79
CA ALA A 138 -6.79 16.16 -12.80
C ALA A 138 -7.26 16.86 -14.10
N ALA A 139 -7.12 16.21 -15.25
CA ALA A 139 -7.60 16.72 -16.54
C ALA A 139 -9.12 16.85 -16.56
N ALA A 140 -9.84 15.89 -16.01
CA ALA A 140 -11.30 15.92 -15.92
C ALA A 140 -11.81 17.06 -15.03
N LEU A 141 -11.13 17.38 -13.93
CA LEU A 141 -11.48 18.55 -13.10
C LEU A 141 -11.33 19.86 -13.86
N GLY A 142 -10.30 20.00 -14.70
CA GLY A 142 -10.08 21.18 -15.54
C GLY A 142 -11.11 21.38 -16.66
N SER A 143 -11.76 20.29 -17.10
CA SER A 143 -12.81 20.37 -18.13
C SER A 143 -14.22 20.58 -17.58
N SER A 144 -14.38 20.63 -16.26
CA SER A 144 -15.67 20.85 -15.57
C SER A 144 -15.88 22.31 -15.17
N ILE A 145 -14.96 23.21 -15.55
CA ILE A 145 -15.03 24.67 -15.40
C ILE A 145 -15.23 25.29 -16.78
#